data_5435ea7f2f3f1f81b0a9a908bda54f40
#
_entry.id   5435ea7f2f3f1f81b0a9a908bda54f40
#
_cell.length_a   1.000
_cell.length_b   1.000
_cell.length_c   1.000
_cell.angle_alpha   90.00
_cell.angle_beta   90.00
_cell.angle_gamma   90.00
#
_symmetry.space_group_name_H-M   'P 1'
#
loop_
_entity.id
_entity.type
_entity.pdbx_description
1 polymer ?
#
loop_
_entity_poly.entity_id
_entity_poly.type
_entity_poly.pdbx_seq_one_letter_code
_entity_poly.pdbx_strand_id
1 'polypeptide(L)'
;MTKSVAQALLIAGFCLAGAVARAGGQGSYVPCDNGLRCVMVPCPSNSALDLASGKIIKGVSVDIDGLPQQDKALDLADKLYAGKIVVTGTIENRPHTFNGKQYSLPTLVATSIERAAKDSERGHCSAR
;
A
#
# COMPACT_ATOMS: atom_id res chain seq x y z
N MET A 1 -50.19 4.01 21.37
CA MET A 1 -49.34 3.80 22.26
C MET A 1 -48.28 2.91 21.94
N THR A 2 -48.00 2.20 21.70
CA THR A 2 -47.02 1.19 21.48
C THR A 2 -46.18 1.31 20.29
N LYS A 3 -46.16 2.36 19.64
CA LYS A 3 -45.46 2.43 18.44
C LYS A 3 -44.08 2.85 18.55
N SER A 4 -43.66 3.37 19.56
CA SER A 4 -42.33 3.92 19.62
C SER A 4 -41.24 2.89 19.66
N VAL A 5 -41.55 1.69 19.74
CA VAL A 5 -40.54 0.69 19.91
C VAL A 5 -39.71 0.42 18.68
N ALA A 6 -40.29 0.59 17.59
CA ALA A 6 -39.66 0.14 16.39
C ALA A 6 -38.39 0.87 16.00
N GLN A 7 -38.26 2.07 16.36
CA GLN A 7 -37.17 2.79 15.89
C GLN A 7 -35.84 2.38 16.33
N ALA A 8 -35.74 1.96 17.51
CA ALA A 8 -34.46 1.68 18.09
C ALA A 8 -33.65 0.69 17.29
N LEU A 9 -34.33 -0.21 16.66
CA LEU A 9 -33.66 -1.26 16.00
C LEU A 9 -32.88 -0.85 14.79
N LEU A 10 -33.39 0.09 14.09
CA LEU A 10 -32.77 0.49 12.89
C LEU A 10 -31.39 1.02 13.05
N ILE A 11 -31.17 1.70 14.10
CA ILE A 11 -29.92 2.35 14.33
C ILE A 11 -28.79 1.39 14.52
N ALA A 12 -29.05 0.36 15.22
CA ALA A 12 -28.00 -0.59 15.50
C ALA A 12 -27.46 -1.24 14.26
N GLY A 13 -28.33 -1.62 13.38
CA GLY A 13 -27.89 -2.28 12.18
C GLY A 13 -27.09 -1.37 11.30
N PHE A 14 -27.39 -0.12 11.36
CA PHE A 14 -26.73 0.81 10.53
C PHE A 14 -25.28 1.03 10.92
N CYS A 15 -24.98 1.04 12.16
CA CYS A 15 -23.63 1.22 12.61
C CYS A 15 -22.71 0.12 12.16
N LEU A 16 -23.20 -1.06 12.05
CA LEU A 16 -22.39 -2.16 11.64
C LEU A 16 -21.93 -2.06 10.20
N ALA A 17 -22.77 -1.51 9.39
CA ALA A 17 -22.41 -1.37 8.00
C ALA A 17 -21.20 -0.48 7.82
N GLY A 18 -21.08 0.53 8.63
CA GLY A 18 -19.98 1.44 8.54
C GLY A 18 -18.65 0.79 8.86
N ALA A 19 -18.64 -0.16 9.76
CA ALA A 19 -17.40 -0.80 10.14
C ALA A 19 -16.84 -1.66 9.02
N VAL A 20 -17.68 -2.27 8.26
CA VAL A 20 -17.22 -3.14 7.19
C VAL A 20 -16.52 -2.39 6.08
N ALA A 21 -16.92 -1.18 5.85
CA ALA A 21 -16.40 -0.40 4.75
C ALA A 21 -14.91 -0.15 4.86
N ARG A 22 -14.33 -0.38 6.01
CA ARG A 22 -12.91 -0.10 6.17
C ARG A 22 -12.01 -1.16 5.59
N ALA A 23 -12.52 -2.34 5.40
CA ALA A 23 -11.71 -3.41 4.89
C ALA A 23 -11.21 -3.06 3.50
N GLY A 24 -9.93 -3.22 3.24
CA GLY A 24 -9.37 -2.93 1.95
C GLY A 24 -9.14 -1.45 1.67
N GLY A 25 -9.34 -0.61 2.68
CA GLY A 25 -9.10 0.80 2.51
C GLY A 25 -7.63 1.14 2.48
N GLN A 26 -7.35 2.42 2.40
CA GLN A 26 -5.98 2.91 2.33
C GLN A 26 -5.23 2.68 3.63
N GLY A 27 -3.95 2.44 3.50
CA GLY A 27 -3.07 2.29 4.64
C GLY A 27 -1.79 3.09 4.42
N SER A 28 -0.87 2.96 5.37
CA SER A 28 0.42 3.61 5.33
C SER A 28 1.50 2.57 5.16
N TYR A 29 2.37 2.77 4.19
CA TYR A 29 3.37 1.79 3.80
C TYR A 29 4.73 2.41 3.61
N VAL A 30 5.78 1.63 3.87
CA VAL A 30 7.15 2.02 3.56
C VAL A 30 7.67 1.05 2.49
N PRO A 31 7.62 1.43 1.22
CA PRO A 31 8.16 0.59 0.16
C PRO A 31 9.66 0.81 0.00
N CYS A 32 10.37 -0.24 -0.37
CA CYS A 32 11.79 -0.14 -0.67
C CYS A 32 12.28 -1.35 -1.44
N ASP A 33 13.49 -1.25 -1.97
CA ASP A 33 14.15 -2.37 -2.61
C ASP A 33 14.43 -3.46 -1.58
N ASN A 34 14.17 -4.71 -1.94
CA ASN A 34 14.36 -5.85 -1.05
C ASN A 34 15.62 -6.65 -1.34
N GLY A 35 16.43 -6.20 -2.28
CA GLY A 35 17.68 -6.89 -2.62
C GLY A 35 17.54 -8.01 -3.62
N LEU A 36 16.33 -8.35 -4.02
CA LEU A 36 16.12 -9.44 -4.97
C LEU A 36 16.63 -9.03 -6.34
N ARG A 37 17.42 -9.91 -6.94
CA ARG A 37 17.93 -9.72 -8.31
C ARG A 37 17.65 -10.99 -9.09
N CYS A 38 16.92 -10.86 -10.17
CA CYS A 38 16.44 -11.98 -10.94
C CYS A 38 17.02 -11.99 -12.33
N VAL A 39 17.18 -13.17 -12.88
CA VAL A 39 17.60 -13.34 -14.26
C VAL A 39 16.39 -13.24 -15.19
N MET A 40 15.23 -13.66 -14.68
CA MET A 40 13.99 -13.72 -15.47
C MET A 40 12.90 -12.90 -14.83
N VAL A 41 11.95 -12.44 -15.65
CA VAL A 41 10.78 -11.75 -15.17
C VAL A 41 9.68 -12.76 -14.80
N PRO A 42 8.80 -12.39 -13.87
CA PRO A 42 8.79 -11.14 -13.11
C PRO A 42 9.83 -11.16 -11.98
N CYS A 43 10.34 -10.00 -11.64
CA CYS A 43 11.29 -9.87 -10.55
C CYS A 43 10.77 -8.83 -9.56
N PRO A 44 9.90 -9.22 -8.64
CA PRO A 44 9.32 -8.28 -7.69
C PRO A 44 10.32 -7.89 -6.62
N SER A 45 11.12 -6.89 -6.93
CA SER A 45 12.27 -6.48 -6.13
C SER A 45 11.96 -5.44 -5.07
N ASN A 46 10.68 -5.12 -4.84
CA ASN A 46 10.29 -4.23 -3.77
C ASN A 46 9.52 -4.97 -2.69
N SER A 47 9.65 -4.49 -1.47
CA SER A 47 8.83 -4.93 -0.35
C SER A 47 8.25 -3.71 0.33
N ALA A 48 7.10 -3.87 0.98
CA ALA A 48 6.44 -2.77 1.67
C ALA A 48 6.13 -3.17 3.10
N LEU A 49 6.48 -2.30 4.03
CA LEU A 49 6.09 -2.47 5.43
C LEU A 49 4.72 -1.82 5.62
N ASP A 50 3.77 -2.61 6.09
CA ASP A 50 2.45 -2.09 6.47
C ASP A 50 2.56 -1.58 7.90
N LEU A 51 2.46 -0.27 8.09
CA LEU A 51 2.66 0.33 9.41
C LEU A 51 1.56 -0.04 10.40
N ALA A 52 0.36 -0.31 9.93
CA ALA A 52 -0.73 -0.65 10.82
C ALA A 52 -0.56 -2.02 11.45
N SER A 53 -0.08 -2.99 10.68
CA SER A 53 0.06 -4.37 11.17
C SER A 53 1.48 -4.75 11.51
N GLY A 54 2.46 -4.01 11.02
CA GLY A 54 3.86 -4.37 11.15
C GLY A 54 4.29 -5.47 10.20
N LYS A 55 3.43 -5.90 9.31
CA LYS A 55 3.77 -6.96 8.36
C LYS A 55 4.54 -6.42 7.18
N ILE A 56 5.44 -7.24 6.68
CA ILE A 56 6.21 -6.92 5.48
C ILE A 56 5.62 -7.70 4.33
N ILE A 57 5.20 -6.99 3.29
CA ILE A 57 4.65 -7.60 2.08
C ILE A 57 5.79 -7.68 1.09
N LYS A 58 6.25 -8.88 0.81
CA LYS A 58 7.38 -9.10 -0.07
C LYS A 58 6.93 -9.20 -1.51
N GLY A 59 7.72 -8.63 -2.39
CA GLY A 59 7.45 -8.80 -3.81
C GLY A 59 6.30 -7.98 -4.33
N VAL A 60 6.29 -6.68 -4.04
CA VAL A 60 5.27 -5.78 -4.57
C VAL A 60 5.83 -4.93 -5.69
N SER A 61 4.95 -4.53 -6.59
CA SER A 61 5.22 -3.46 -7.54
C SER A 61 4.75 -2.15 -6.93
N VAL A 62 5.34 -1.03 -7.29
CA VAL A 62 4.92 0.27 -6.75
C VAL A 62 4.42 1.13 -7.90
N ASP A 63 3.18 1.58 -7.79
CA ASP A 63 2.54 2.45 -8.78
C ASP A 63 2.45 3.85 -8.19
N ILE A 64 3.15 4.79 -8.81
CA ILE A 64 3.19 6.17 -8.36
C ILE A 64 2.37 7.12 -9.24
N ASP A 65 1.64 6.58 -10.19
CA ASP A 65 0.87 7.42 -11.12
C ASP A 65 -0.15 8.30 -10.42
N GLY A 66 -0.67 7.84 -9.29
CA GLY A 66 -1.66 8.59 -8.52
C GLY A 66 -1.10 9.66 -7.61
N LEU A 67 0.22 9.79 -7.52
CA LEU A 67 0.80 10.83 -6.68
C LEU A 67 0.58 12.21 -7.30
N PRO A 68 0.41 13.27 -6.46
CA PRO A 68 0.37 14.61 -6.98
C PRO A 68 1.65 14.95 -7.74
N GLN A 69 1.54 15.78 -8.74
CA GLN A 69 2.68 16.10 -9.58
C GLN A 69 3.86 16.68 -8.79
N GLN A 70 3.58 17.48 -7.78
CA GLN A 70 4.63 18.07 -6.97
C GLN A 70 5.39 17.03 -6.14
N ASP A 71 4.82 15.85 -5.93
CA ASP A 71 5.49 14.79 -5.20
C ASP A 71 6.38 13.94 -6.10
N LYS A 72 6.28 14.14 -7.41
CA LYS A 72 7.09 13.39 -8.37
C LYS A 72 8.39 14.14 -8.68
N ALA A 73 9.15 14.41 -7.62
CA ALA A 73 10.41 15.10 -7.74
C ALA A 73 11.48 14.19 -8.34
N LEU A 74 12.58 14.78 -8.75
CA LEU A 74 13.65 14.03 -9.41
C LEU A 74 14.25 12.94 -8.52
N ASP A 75 14.23 13.12 -7.21
CA ASP A 75 14.81 12.15 -6.28
C ASP A 75 13.80 11.14 -5.76
N LEU A 76 12.58 11.12 -6.29
CA LEU A 76 11.55 10.21 -5.82
C LEU A 76 11.97 8.75 -5.96
N ALA A 77 12.57 8.39 -7.07
CA ALA A 77 13.00 7.01 -7.29
C ALA A 77 14.02 6.58 -6.25
N ASP A 78 14.94 7.45 -5.89
CA ASP A 78 15.95 7.14 -4.88
C ASP A 78 15.32 6.98 -3.50
N LYS A 79 14.35 7.82 -3.18
CA LYS A 79 13.65 7.73 -1.90
C LYS A 79 12.85 6.44 -1.80
N LEU A 80 12.20 6.04 -2.87
CA LEU A 80 11.46 4.79 -2.90
C LEU A 80 12.40 3.61 -2.76
N TYR A 81 13.52 3.64 -3.47
CA TYR A 81 14.50 2.56 -3.41
C TYR A 81 15.02 2.36 -1.99
N ALA A 82 15.34 3.44 -1.31
CA ALA A 82 15.97 3.38 0.01
C ALA A 82 14.99 3.32 1.18
N GLY A 83 13.69 3.35 0.92
CA GLY A 83 12.70 3.30 1.98
C GLY A 83 12.63 4.55 2.82
N LYS A 84 12.84 5.70 2.20
CA LYS A 84 12.94 6.96 2.94
C LYS A 84 11.62 7.68 3.15
N ILE A 85 10.54 7.19 2.58
CA ILE A 85 9.24 7.85 2.69
C ILE A 85 8.14 6.86 3.07
N VAL A 86 7.14 7.39 3.76
CA VAL A 86 5.90 6.68 4.04
C VAL A 86 4.86 7.17 3.04
N VAL A 87 4.21 6.25 2.38
CA VAL A 87 3.17 6.59 1.42
C VAL A 87 1.81 6.08 1.89
N THR A 88 0.76 6.82 1.54
CA THR A 88 -0.61 6.35 1.68
C THR A 88 -0.98 5.63 0.41
N GLY A 89 -1.60 4.48 0.52
CA GLY A 89 -2.02 3.73 -0.64
C GLY A 89 -2.75 2.46 -0.30
N THR A 90 -2.97 1.64 -1.32
CA THR A 90 -3.62 0.35 -1.18
C THR A 90 -2.77 -0.71 -1.85
N ILE A 91 -2.91 -1.95 -1.38
CA ILE A 91 -2.29 -3.10 -2.04
C ILE A 91 -3.36 -3.78 -2.88
N GLU A 92 -3.13 -3.88 -4.17
CA GLU A 92 -4.06 -4.53 -5.10
C GLU A 92 -3.30 -5.48 -6.00
N ASN A 93 -3.93 -6.58 -6.36
CA ASN A 93 -3.37 -7.44 -7.39
C ASN A 93 -3.70 -6.83 -8.75
N ARG A 94 -2.68 -6.61 -9.54
CA ARG A 94 -2.85 -6.02 -10.87
C ARG A 94 -2.12 -6.83 -11.92
N PRO A 95 -2.63 -6.86 -13.16
CA PRO A 95 -1.94 -7.54 -14.23
C PRO A 95 -0.73 -6.74 -14.69
N HIS A 96 0.36 -7.43 -14.94
CA HIS A 96 1.57 -6.87 -15.50
C HIS A 96 2.00 -7.75 -16.66
N THR A 97 2.45 -7.16 -17.74
CA THR A 97 2.86 -7.90 -18.92
C THR A 97 4.36 -7.84 -19.09
N PHE A 98 5.00 -9.00 -19.15
CA PHE A 98 6.43 -9.10 -19.39
C PHE A 98 6.64 -10.13 -20.50
N ASN A 99 7.37 -9.73 -21.54
CA ASN A 99 7.67 -10.62 -22.68
C ASN A 99 6.40 -11.22 -23.28
N GLY A 100 5.34 -10.41 -23.38
CA GLY A 100 4.08 -10.86 -23.96
C GLY A 100 3.23 -11.73 -23.06
N LYS A 101 3.67 -12.01 -21.85
CA LYS A 101 2.93 -12.85 -20.92
C LYS A 101 2.43 -12.03 -19.74
N GLN A 102 1.21 -12.31 -19.30
CA GLN A 102 0.57 -11.57 -18.23
C GLN A 102 0.74 -12.27 -16.88
N TYR A 103 1.06 -11.48 -15.87
CA TYR A 103 1.23 -11.97 -14.49
C TYR A 103 0.37 -11.11 -13.58
N SER A 104 -0.18 -11.71 -12.53
CA SER A 104 -0.92 -10.96 -11.51
C SER A 104 0.03 -10.73 -10.34
N LEU A 105 0.33 -9.48 -10.06
CA LEU A 105 1.29 -9.13 -9.01
C LEU A 105 0.67 -8.18 -8.01
N PRO A 106 0.99 -8.33 -6.71
CA PRO A 106 0.56 -7.34 -5.74
C PRO A 106 1.22 -6.01 -6.06
N THR A 107 0.43 -4.96 -6.03
CA THR A 107 0.87 -3.62 -6.39
C THR A 107 0.47 -2.65 -5.31
N LEU A 108 1.44 -1.90 -4.82
CA LEU A 108 1.18 -0.79 -3.91
C LEU A 108 0.83 0.43 -4.75
N VAL A 109 -0.43 0.82 -4.69
CA VAL A 109 -0.93 1.98 -5.43
C VAL A 109 -0.85 3.18 -4.52
N ALA A 110 0.20 3.98 -4.68
CA ALA A 110 0.44 5.13 -3.82
C ALA A 110 -0.39 6.33 -4.26
N THR A 111 -1.03 7.00 -3.32
CA THR A 111 -1.85 8.17 -3.60
C THR A 111 -1.28 9.45 -3.01
N SER A 112 -0.46 9.36 -1.98
CA SER A 112 0.20 10.54 -1.41
C SER A 112 1.43 10.11 -0.63
N ILE A 113 2.34 11.04 -0.43
CA ILE A 113 3.50 10.88 0.44
C ILE A 113 3.14 11.50 1.78
N GLU A 114 3.20 10.71 2.86
CA GLU A 114 2.80 11.20 4.17
C GLU A 114 3.92 11.93 4.89
N ARG A 115 5.10 11.34 4.91
CA ARG A 115 6.22 11.88 5.68
C ARG A 115 7.48 11.08 5.36
N ALA A 116 8.59 11.53 5.91
CA ALA A 116 9.82 10.76 5.85
C ALA A 116 9.69 9.52 6.75
N ALA A 117 10.28 8.43 6.34
CA ALA A 117 10.30 7.23 7.15
C ALA A 117 11.35 7.32 8.24
N LYS A 118 11.09 6.68 9.36
CA LYS A 118 12.04 6.58 10.46
C LYS A 118 12.99 5.42 10.20
N ASP A 119 14.17 5.48 10.78
CA ASP A 119 15.13 4.39 10.62
C ASP A 119 14.56 3.05 11.04
N SER A 120 13.76 3.04 12.11
CA SER A 120 13.12 1.81 12.58
C SER A 120 12.12 1.22 11.59
N GLU A 121 11.68 1.99 10.63
CA GLU A 121 10.72 1.56 9.62
C GLU A 121 11.38 1.04 8.35
N ARG A 122 12.71 0.98 8.34
CA ARG A 122 13.48 0.61 7.16
C ARG A 122 14.21 -0.72 7.30
N GLY A 123 13.88 -1.50 8.32
CA GLY A 123 14.59 -2.75 8.59
C GLY A 123 14.47 -3.79 7.48
N HIS A 124 13.42 -3.73 6.69
CA HIS A 124 13.18 -4.65 5.58
C HIS A 124 13.85 -4.22 4.28
N CYS A 125 14.54 -3.10 4.27
CA CYS A 125 15.12 -2.54 3.06
C CYS A 125 16.54 -3.02 2.86
N SER A 126 16.94 -3.24 1.60
CA SER A 126 18.29 -3.68 1.29
C SER A 126 19.31 -2.55 1.46
N ALA A 127 18.89 -1.32 1.18
CA ALA A 127 19.73 -0.15 1.34
C ALA A 127 19.28 0.64 2.56
N ARG A 128 20.07 0.64 3.61
CA ARG A 128 19.72 1.32 4.86
C ARG A 128 20.79 2.29 5.28
#